data_6a909df9124c030d6ab4f70f52b2819e
#
_entry.id   6a909df9124c030d6ab4f70f52b2819e
#
_cell.length_a   1.000
_cell.length_b   1.000
_cell.length_c   1.000
_cell.angle_alpha   90.00
_cell.angle_beta   90.00
_cell.angle_gamma   90.00
#
_symmetry.space_group_name_H-M   'P 1'
#
loop_
_entity.id
_entity.type
_entity.pdbx_description
1 polymer ?
#
loop_
_entity_poly.entity_id
_entity_poly.type
_entity_poly.pdbx_seq_one_letter_code
_entity_poly.pdbx_strand_id
1 'polypeptide(L)'
;MQNGANSVHKQLRTELEDYIKSQYFGKSPILLSALSEHIDDEGLLYQKPFIESSPAYITVQNGIEIANIEPWMKDYFLQLAEAGIGVFSSPFAHQIAALEAASRGENLFISTGTGSGKTECFMWPLLAKMATEARGSKESWAKRGIRTIIMYPMNALVSDQVSRLRRMIGDSDKKFIKIFRNTCGNEVRRPQFGMYTGRTPYPGAQPSTKQDRKLEKTLSRMSFPQRDSEKEYFDYLRQEGKIPAKADMHQFLQGLHESRHIPNDEDAELITRFEMQQFCPDILITNYSMLEYMLLRPREQKIWDDTRKWLASNDDNKLLFVIDEAHMYRGSSGGEVALLIRRLFHKLRISRDRVQFILTTASMPNKNQQDIDSVMKFANELTASDKATRFCYLTGKREVIDGQLKYDISAEFLLRSDPSRFEDKDDIKLSALLLFWRQLEGFDQSISSMEKISSWMYDNLIYYRPFHELIKYCRGNAVSLGELSSGIFPELSKENALKAVSVLLAIAPLAKNAKGSVLFPARMHMLFKGISGVYACA
;
A
#
# COMPACT_ATOMS: atom_id res chain seq x y z
N MET A 1 -9.99 25.73 18.31
CA MET A 1 -8.96 24.68 18.48
C MET A 1 -7.79 25.07 17.58
N GLN A 2 -6.59 25.19 18.14
CA GLN A 2 -5.40 25.44 17.34
C GLN A 2 -5.09 24.15 16.54
N ASN A 3 -5.34 24.14 15.25
CA ASN A 3 -5.25 22.94 14.39
C ASN A 3 -3.90 22.79 13.68
N GLY A 4 -2.82 23.37 14.17
CA GLY A 4 -1.50 23.23 13.58
C GLY A 4 -0.87 21.88 13.94
N ALA A 5 0.03 21.40 13.07
CA ALA A 5 0.75 20.13 13.23
C ALA A 5 1.43 19.97 14.61
N ASN A 6 1.99 21.06 15.15
CA ASN A 6 2.56 21.08 16.50
C ASN A 6 1.51 20.93 17.60
N SER A 7 0.31 21.46 17.42
CA SER A 7 -0.75 21.34 18.42
C SER A 7 -1.31 19.92 18.46
N VAL A 8 -1.46 19.27 17.31
CA VAL A 8 -1.87 17.86 17.23
C VAL A 8 -0.83 16.96 17.91
N HIS A 9 0.44 17.14 17.63
CA HIS A 9 1.50 16.39 18.30
C HIS A 9 1.48 16.58 19.83
N LYS A 10 1.34 17.83 20.28
CA LYS A 10 1.27 18.16 21.72
C LYS A 10 0.03 17.53 22.37
N GLN A 11 -1.12 17.56 21.70
CA GLN A 11 -2.34 16.94 22.19
C GLN A 11 -2.20 15.43 22.31
N LEU A 12 -1.71 14.74 21.25
CA LEU A 12 -1.48 13.31 21.27
C LEU A 12 -0.49 12.89 22.35
N ARG A 13 0.57 13.68 22.56
CA ARG A 13 1.51 13.49 23.64
C ARG A 13 0.82 13.54 24.99
N THR A 14 0.06 14.61 25.28
CA THR A 14 -0.65 14.78 26.56
C THR A 14 -1.63 13.63 26.79
N GLU A 15 -2.42 13.25 25.77
CA GLU A 15 -3.38 12.14 25.89
C GLU A 15 -2.66 10.80 26.16
N LEU A 16 -1.50 10.55 25.53
CA LEU A 16 -0.71 9.34 25.78
C LEU A 16 -0.12 9.35 27.19
N GLU A 17 0.41 10.48 27.66
CA GLU A 17 0.91 10.66 29.02
C GLU A 17 -0.18 10.40 30.04
N ASP A 18 -1.36 10.97 29.86
CA ASP A 18 -2.51 10.79 30.75
C ASP A 18 -2.98 9.32 30.76
N TYR A 19 -3.00 8.68 29.58
CA TYR A 19 -3.30 7.25 29.50
C TYR A 19 -2.30 6.41 30.29
N ILE A 20 -0.98 6.64 30.12
CA ILE A 20 0.05 5.89 30.83
C ILE A 20 -0.03 6.15 32.33
N LYS A 21 -0.19 7.41 32.76
CA LYS A 21 -0.37 7.78 34.17
C LYS A 21 -1.60 7.09 34.79
N SER A 22 -2.67 6.96 34.03
CA SER A 22 -3.86 6.26 34.49
C SER A 22 -3.69 4.73 34.62
N GLN A 23 -2.87 4.11 33.78
CA GLN A 23 -2.61 2.67 33.78
C GLN A 23 -1.60 2.26 34.86
N TYR A 24 -0.59 3.11 35.11
CA TYR A 24 0.50 2.83 36.04
C TYR A 24 0.45 3.79 37.23
N PHE A 25 0.55 3.23 38.42
CA PHE A 25 0.67 3.97 39.69
C PHE A 25 -0.48 4.94 40.02
N GLY A 26 -1.64 4.86 39.37
CA GLY A 26 -2.78 5.76 39.62
C GLY A 26 -3.26 5.83 41.09
N LYS A 27 -2.87 4.84 41.94
CA LYS A 27 -3.17 4.82 43.37
C LYS A 27 -2.01 5.31 44.26
N SER A 28 -0.84 5.66 43.71
CA SER A 28 0.34 6.09 44.44
C SER A 28 0.80 7.46 43.97
N PRO A 29 0.47 8.55 44.68
CA PRO A 29 0.87 9.90 44.29
C PRO A 29 2.38 10.10 44.15
N ILE A 30 3.17 9.42 45.01
CA ILE A 30 4.64 9.53 44.99
C ILE A 30 5.22 8.93 43.71
N LEU A 31 4.79 7.71 43.34
CA LEU A 31 5.26 7.04 42.12
C LEU A 31 4.73 7.73 40.86
N LEU A 32 3.55 8.31 40.93
CA LEU A 32 2.98 9.11 39.84
C LEU A 32 3.79 10.39 39.60
N SER A 33 4.22 11.07 40.67
CA SER A 33 5.11 12.25 40.57
C SER A 33 6.45 11.90 39.96
N ALA A 34 7.11 10.83 40.44
CA ALA A 34 8.37 10.35 39.90
C ALA A 34 8.27 9.94 38.41
N LEU A 35 7.17 9.25 38.04
CA LEU A 35 6.90 8.93 36.63
C LEU A 35 6.75 10.22 35.80
N SER A 36 6.05 11.23 36.35
CA SER A 36 5.79 12.48 35.65
C SER A 36 7.06 13.30 35.38
N GLU A 37 8.07 13.20 36.24
CA GLU A 37 9.37 13.87 36.04
C GLU A 37 10.17 13.30 34.86
N HIS A 38 10.01 12.03 34.52
CA HIS A 38 10.77 11.36 33.47
C HIS A 38 9.97 11.07 32.21
N ILE A 39 8.63 11.07 32.26
CA ILE A 39 7.79 10.72 31.13
C ILE A 39 7.94 11.68 29.94
N ASP A 40 8.36 12.90 30.25
CA ASP A 40 8.60 13.97 29.28
C ASP A 40 9.98 13.91 28.60
N ASP A 41 10.84 12.97 29.03
CA ASP A 41 12.16 12.82 28.42
C ASP A 41 12.03 12.40 26.95
N GLU A 42 12.68 13.16 26.06
CA GLU A 42 12.67 12.90 24.61
C GLU A 42 13.20 11.49 24.31
N GLY A 43 12.46 10.73 23.52
CA GLY A 43 12.84 9.37 23.15
C GLY A 43 12.24 8.28 24.05
N LEU A 44 11.63 8.63 25.19
CA LEU A 44 10.95 7.67 26.05
C LEU A 44 9.58 7.29 25.47
N LEU A 45 8.68 8.25 25.30
CA LEU A 45 7.34 8.06 24.78
C LEU A 45 7.15 8.58 23.36
N TYR A 46 7.87 9.60 22.99
CA TYR A 46 7.71 10.29 21.72
C TYR A 46 9.06 10.79 21.19
N GLN A 47 9.09 11.01 19.88
CA GLN A 47 10.16 11.74 19.21
C GLN A 47 9.59 13.04 18.63
N LYS A 48 10.46 14.03 18.41
CA LYS A 48 10.06 15.24 17.69
C LYS A 48 9.48 14.87 16.34
N PRO A 49 8.44 15.59 15.88
CA PRO A 49 7.87 15.33 14.56
C PRO A 49 8.90 15.53 13.45
N PHE A 50 8.88 14.64 12.47
CA PHE A 50 9.63 14.75 11.24
C PHE A 50 8.70 15.13 10.10
N ILE A 51 9.17 15.98 9.19
CA ILE A 51 8.48 16.37 7.97
C ILE A 51 9.23 15.81 6.78
N GLU A 52 8.50 15.19 5.87
CA GLU A 52 8.98 14.73 4.57
C GLU A 52 8.06 15.29 3.49
N SER A 53 8.62 15.73 2.39
CA SER A 53 7.85 16.02 1.18
C SER A 53 8.06 14.92 0.15
N SER A 54 6.97 14.36 -0.30
CA SER A 54 6.96 13.31 -1.30
C SER A 54 6.26 13.79 -2.57
N PRO A 55 6.96 14.47 -3.50
CA PRO A 55 6.39 14.91 -4.77
C PRO A 55 5.72 13.76 -5.52
N ALA A 56 4.78 14.09 -6.40
CA ALA A 56 4.07 13.11 -7.20
C ALA A 56 5.04 12.24 -8.02
N TYR A 57 4.68 10.98 -8.21
CA TYR A 57 5.41 10.13 -9.14
C TYR A 57 5.09 10.52 -10.58
N ILE A 58 6.08 10.38 -11.47
CA ILE A 58 5.91 10.67 -12.89
C ILE A 58 4.87 9.72 -13.47
N THR A 59 3.79 10.29 -14.02
CA THR A 59 2.76 9.57 -14.76
C THR A 59 3.10 9.51 -16.25
N VAL A 60 2.66 8.45 -16.91
CA VAL A 60 2.82 8.27 -18.37
C VAL A 60 1.43 8.33 -19.00
N GLN A 61 1.17 9.38 -19.74
CA GLN A 61 -0.07 9.47 -20.52
C GLN A 61 -0.10 8.34 -21.55
N ASN A 62 -1.26 7.68 -21.69
CA ASN A 62 -1.44 6.54 -22.58
C ASN A 62 -0.40 5.43 -22.33
N GLY A 63 0.02 5.25 -21.06
CA GLY A 63 1.12 4.37 -20.70
C GLY A 63 0.93 2.93 -21.18
N ILE A 64 -0.30 2.40 -21.17
CA ILE A 64 -0.60 1.05 -21.68
C ILE A 64 -0.42 0.96 -23.20
N GLU A 65 -0.85 1.98 -23.95
CA GLU A 65 -0.74 1.99 -25.42
C GLU A 65 0.73 1.97 -25.89
N ILE A 66 1.59 2.72 -25.20
CA ILE A 66 3.01 2.84 -25.53
C ILE A 66 3.88 1.74 -24.91
N ALA A 67 3.35 0.95 -23.95
CA ALA A 67 4.07 -0.12 -23.30
C ALA A 67 4.63 -1.14 -24.31
N ASN A 68 5.83 -1.65 -24.04
CA ASN A 68 6.47 -2.68 -24.87
C ASN A 68 6.00 -4.08 -24.45
N ILE A 69 4.73 -4.37 -24.73
CA ILE A 69 4.07 -5.66 -24.49
C ILE A 69 3.32 -6.08 -25.76
N GLU A 70 2.88 -7.34 -25.82
CA GLU A 70 2.13 -7.89 -26.93
C GLU A 70 0.85 -7.09 -27.26
N PRO A 71 0.49 -6.88 -28.52
CA PRO A 71 -0.69 -6.08 -28.90
C PRO A 71 -1.99 -6.52 -28.22
N TRP A 72 -2.26 -7.84 -28.17
CA TRP A 72 -3.45 -8.36 -27.50
C TRP A 72 -3.48 -8.05 -26.00
N MET A 73 -2.31 -7.98 -25.37
CA MET A 73 -2.18 -7.64 -23.95
C MET A 73 -2.46 -6.16 -23.73
N LYS A 74 -2.04 -5.28 -24.65
CA LYS A 74 -2.44 -3.85 -24.64
C LYS A 74 -3.96 -3.73 -24.66
N ASP A 75 -4.60 -4.37 -25.63
CA ASP A 75 -6.06 -4.34 -25.78
C ASP A 75 -6.76 -4.84 -24.51
N TYR A 76 -6.24 -5.91 -23.91
CA TYR A 76 -6.74 -6.44 -22.64
C TYR A 76 -6.68 -5.41 -21.52
N PHE A 77 -5.52 -4.78 -21.31
CA PHE A 77 -5.34 -3.79 -20.26
C PHE A 77 -6.11 -2.48 -20.53
N LEU A 78 -6.27 -2.07 -21.78
CA LEU A 78 -7.11 -0.93 -22.15
C LEU A 78 -8.58 -1.18 -21.81
N GLN A 79 -9.11 -2.36 -22.14
CA GLN A 79 -10.47 -2.73 -21.75
C GLN A 79 -10.66 -2.76 -20.22
N LEU A 80 -9.66 -3.24 -19.45
CA LEU A 80 -9.69 -3.19 -17.99
C LEU A 80 -9.69 -1.74 -17.47
N ALA A 81 -8.92 -0.85 -18.09
CA ALA A 81 -8.87 0.56 -17.73
C ALA A 81 -10.21 1.27 -18.01
N GLU A 82 -10.81 1.04 -19.18
CA GLU A 82 -12.13 1.58 -19.53
C GLU A 82 -13.23 1.07 -18.60
N ALA A 83 -13.13 -0.17 -18.15
CA ALA A 83 -14.07 -0.77 -17.20
C ALA A 83 -13.85 -0.31 -15.75
N GLY A 84 -12.76 0.42 -15.45
CA GLY A 84 -12.39 0.85 -14.10
C GLY A 84 -11.89 -0.28 -13.20
N ILE A 85 -11.32 -1.33 -13.78
CA ILE A 85 -10.90 -2.54 -13.06
C ILE A 85 -9.41 -2.47 -12.70
N GLY A 86 -9.05 -1.60 -11.76
CA GLY A 86 -7.70 -1.54 -11.17
C GLY A 86 -6.56 -1.22 -12.14
N VAL A 87 -6.88 -0.79 -13.36
CA VAL A 87 -5.94 -0.29 -14.36
C VAL A 87 -6.25 1.18 -14.62
N PHE A 88 -5.21 2.00 -14.79
CA PHE A 88 -5.35 3.44 -14.93
C PHE A 88 -4.93 3.90 -16.32
N SER A 89 -5.62 4.90 -16.87
CA SER A 89 -5.29 5.51 -18.18
C SER A 89 -3.95 6.26 -18.16
N SER A 90 -3.59 6.80 -16.99
CA SER A 90 -2.31 7.51 -16.77
C SER A 90 -1.54 6.86 -15.62
N PRO A 91 -0.96 5.68 -15.83
CA PRO A 91 -0.20 4.97 -14.82
C PRO A 91 1.12 5.66 -14.49
N PHE A 92 1.70 5.28 -13.35
CA PHE A 92 3.06 5.68 -13.04
C PHE A 92 4.08 4.95 -13.93
N ALA A 93 5.18 5.62 -14.27
CA ALA A 93 6.22 5.06 -15.15
C ALA A 93 6.77 3.71 -14.63
N HIS A 94 6.92 3.55 -13.31
CA HIS A 94 7.40 2.29 -12.73
C HIS A 94 6.37 1.15 -12.78
N GLN A 95 5.06 1.44 -12.88
CA GLN A 95 4.03 0.42 -13.07
C GLN A 95 4.11 -0.16 -14.49
N ILE A 96 4.30 0.69 -15.50
CA ILE A 96 4.53 0.24 -16.88
C ILE A 96 5.82 -0.57 -16.99
N ALA A 97 6.92 -0.06 -16.43
CA ALA A 97 8.19 -0.77 -16.44
C ALA A 97 8.10 -2.15 -15.74
N ALA A 98 7.32 -2.26 -14.66
CA ALA A 98 7.07 -3.52 -13.98
C ALA A 98 6.28 -4.50 -14.86
N LEU A 99 5.23 -4.04 -15.53
CA LEU A 99 4.45 -4.87 -16.46
C LEU A 99 5.32 -5.38 -17.62
N GLU A 100 6.10 -4.50 -18.24
CA GLU A 100 6.99 -4.87 -19.34
C GLU A 100 8.05 -5.89 -18.95
N ALA A 101 8.76 -5.63 -17.85
CA ALA A 101 9.83 -6.53 -17.39
C ALA A 101 9.27 -7.88 -16.92
N ALA A 102 8.13 -7.89 -16.21
CA ALA A 102 7.48 -9.12 -15.81
C ALA A 102 6.97 -9.94 -17.02
N SER A 103 6.47 -9.28 -18.06
CA SER A 103 6.00 -9.93 -19.30
C SER A 103 7.16 -10.60 -20.07
N ARG A 104 8.38 -10.09 -19.92
CA ARG A 104 9.60 -10.75 -20.41
C ARG A 104 10.10 -11.92 -19.52
N GLY A 105 9.40 -12.20 -18.41
CA GLY A 105 9.76 -13.24 -17.46
C GLY A 105 10.88 -12.86 -16.48
N GLU A 106 11.22 -11.57 -16.36
CA GLU A 106 12.26 -11.08 -15.45
C GLU A 106 11.80 -11.12 -13.99
N ASN A 107 12.73 -11.35 -13.07
CA ASN A 107 12.47 -11.14 -11.65
C ASN A 107 12.55 -9.64 -11.33
N LEU A 108 11.66 -9.14 -10.47
CA LEU A 108 11.57 -7.71 -10.15
C LEU A 108 11.91 -7.44 -8.69
N PHE A 109 12.65 -6.36 -8.46
CA PHE A 109 12.79 -5.74 -7.15
C PHE A 109 12.31 -4.29 -7.25
N ILE A 110 11.20 -3.98 -6.57
CA ILE A 110 10.50 -2.70 -6.68
C ILE A 110 10.65 -1.94 -5.37
N SER A 111 11.39 -0.84 -5.40
CA SER A 111 11.62 0.04 -4.26
C SER A 111 10.95 1.40 -4.51
N THR A 112 9.76 1.59 -3.94
CA THR A 112 9.00 2.84 -4.09
C THR A 112 8.30 3.16 -2.78
N GLY A 113 8.20 4.43 -2.41
CA GLY A 113 7.58 4.88 -1.17
C GLY A 113 6.10 4.48 -1.03
N THR A 114 5.52 4.76 0.12
CA THR A 114 4.08 4.52 0.37
C THR A 114 3.21 5.39 -0.56
N GLY A 115 2.08 4.85 -1.02
CA GLY A 115 1.17 5.56 -1.94
C GLY A 115 1.68 5.69 -3.38
N SER A 116 2.71 4.92 -3.77
CA SER A 116 3.28 4.88 -5.11
C SER A 116 2.59 3.94 -6.09
N GLY A 117 1.53 3.25 -5.67
CA GLY A 117 0.94 2.20 -6.50
C GLY A 117 1.84 0.96 -6.65
N LYS A 118 2.60 0.58 -5.61
CA LYS A 118 3.41 -0.66 -5.60
C LYS A 118 2.60 -1.91 -5.89
N THR A 119 1.37 -1.93 -5.44
CA THR A 119 0.47 -3.08 -5.60
C THR A 119 0.20 -3.36 -7.06
N GLU A 120 -0.01 -2.34 -7.86
CA GLU A 120 -0.23 -2.45 -9.30
C GLU A 120 0.99 -3.03 -10.02
N CYS A 121 2.21 -2.78 -9.50
CA CYS A 121 3.45 -3.33 -10.07
C CYS A 121 3.56 -4.87 -9.98
N PHE A 122 2.74 -5.54 -9.19
CA PHE A 122 2.64 -7.01 -9.20
C PHE A 122 1.26 -7.51 -9.58
N MET A 123 0.19 -6.74 -9.36
CA MET A 123 -1.16 -7.13 -9.77
C MET A 123 -1.32 -7.15 -11.30
N TRP A 124 -0.75 -6.17 -12.02
CA TRP A 124 -0.80 -6.18 -13.48
C TRP A 124 0.02 -7.34 -14.07
N PRO A 125 1.27 -7.60 -13.67
CA PRO A 125 1.97 -8.82 -14.03
C PRO A 125 1.20 -10.12 -13.73
N LEU A 126 0.52 -10.19 -12.60
CA LEU A 126 -0.33 -11.33 -12.24
C LEU A 126 -1.47 -11.51 -13.23
N LEU A 127 -2.20 -10.43 -13.57
CA LEU A 127 -3.27 -10.46 -14.56
C LEU A 127 -2.75 -10.84 -15.95
N ALA A 128 -1.62 -10.25 -16.37
CA ALA A 128 -0.97 -10.57 -17.64
C ALA A 128 -0.61 -12.05 -17.73
N LYS A 129 0.00 -12.59 -16.68
CA LYS A 129 0.41 -13.99 -16.60
C LYS A 129 -0.76 -14.95 -16.73
N MET A 130 -1.87 -14.69 -16.00
CA MET A 130 -3.08 -15.51 -16.09
C MET A 130 -3.69 -15.46 -17.49
N ALA A 131 -3.79 -14.26 -18.09
CA ALA A 131 -4.31 -14.10 -19.42
C ALA A 131 -3.42 -14.77 -20.49
N THR A 132 -2.09 -14.68 -20.36
CA THR A 132 -1.15 -15.35 -21.25
C THR A 132 -1.32 -16.88 -21.23
N GLU A 133 -1.41 -17.48 -20.03
CA GLU A 133 -1.64 -18.93 -19.92
C GLU A 133 -3.01 -19.33 -20.47
N ALA A 134 -4.08 -18.63 -20.04
CA ALA A 134 -5.46 -18.95 -20.45
C ALA A 134 -5.67 -18.82 -21.98
N ARG A 135 -4.98 -17.86 -22.61
CA ARG A 135 -5.00 -17.67 -24.06
C ARG A 135 -4.13 -18.68 -24.80
N GLY A 136 -2.92 -18.95 -24.29
CA GLY A 136 -1.91 -19.76 -24.96
C GLY A 136 -2.13 -21.27 -24.81
N SER A 137 -2.66 -21.74 -23.66
CA SER A 137 -2.90 -23.16 -23.39
C SER A 137 -4.17 -23.38 -22.57
N LYS A 138 -5.28 -23.61 -23.25
CA LYS A 138 -6.57 -23.95 -22.60
C LYS A 138 -6.47 -25.20 -21.73
N GLU A 139 -5.70 -26.19 -22.16
CA GLU A 139 -5.49 -27.43 -21.41
C GLU A 139 -4.73 -27.18 -20.09
N SER A 140 -3.68 -26.35 -20.12
CA SER A 140 -2.99 -25.94 -18.91
C SER A 140 -3.89 -25.13 -17.98
N TRP A 141 -4.64 -24.17 -18.53
CA TRP A 141 -5.54 -23.32 -17.77
C TRP A 141 -6.69 -24.09 -17.11
N ALA A 142 -7.19 -25.12 -17.74
CA ALA A 142 -8.23 -25.99 -17.18
C ALA A 142 -7.76 -26.73 -15.92
N LYS A 143 -6.47 -27.02 -15.77
CA LYS A 143 -5.92 -27.69 -14.58
C LYS A 143 -5.88 -26.70 -13.40
N ARG A 144 -6.31 -27.16 -12.24
CA ARG A 144 -6.23 -26.39 -11.00
C ARG A 144 -4.80 -26.41 -10.45
N GLY A 145 -4.36 -25.32 -9.85
CA GLY A 145 -3.06 -25.17 -9.24
C GLY A 145 -2.78 -23.71 -8.91
N ILE A 146 -1.91 -23.45 -7.95
CA ILE A 146 -1.49 -22.09 -7.57
C ILE A 146 -0.58 -21.54 -8.65
N ARG A 147 -1.02 -20.49 -9.35
CA ARG A 147 -0.22 -19.71 -10.32
C ARG A 147 0.57 -18.61 -9.66
N THR A 148 -0.02 -18.05 -8.61
CA THR A 148 0.60 -16.94 -7.87
C THR A 148 0.45 -17.12 -6.38
N ILE A 149 1.56 -16.97 -5.66
CA ILE A 149 1.58 -16.80 -4.20
C ILE A 149 1.91 -15.35 -3.89
N ILE A 150 1.08 -14.70 -3.09
CA ILE A 150 1.36 -13.36 -2.56
C ILE A 150 1.56 -13.49 -1.06
N MET A 151 2.79 -13.24 -0.61
CA MET A 151 3.18 -13.37 0.79
C MET A 151 3.35 -12.01 1.44
N TYR A 152 2.66 -11.79 2.54
CA TYR A 152 2.71 -10.59 3.38
C TYR A 152 3.34 -10.87 4.73
N PRO A 153 4.03 -9.90 5.34
CA PRO A 153 4.58 -10.09 6.69
C PRO A 153 3.51 -10.16 7.79
N MET A 154 2.39 -9.47 7.60
CA MET A 154 1.34 -9.34 8.61
C MET A 154 -0.07 -9.53 8.05
N ASN A 155 -0.98 -10.07 8.89
CA ASN A 155 -2.39 -10.30 8.52
C ASN A 155 -3.18 -9.02 8.18
N ALA A 156 -2.79 -7.86 8.71
CA ALA A 156 -3.48 -6.60 8.44
C ALA A 156 -3.41 -6.22 6.96
N LEU A 157 -2.24 -6.36 6.35
CA LEU A 157 -2.00 -6.07 4.93
C LEU A 157 -2.75 -7.03 4.01
N VAL A 158 -2.92 -8.29 4.43
CA VAL A 158 -3.65 -9.30 3.66
C VAL A 158 -5.10 -8.88 3.40
N SER A 159 -5.77 -8.32 4.40
CA SER A 159 -7.20 -7.93 4.28
C SER A 159 -7.43 -6.82 3.26
N ASP A 160 -6.50 -5.87 3.15
CA ASP A 160 -6.58 -4.80 2.15
C ASP A 160 -6.41 -5.34 0.73
N GLN A 161 -5.48 -6.25 0.55
CA GLN A 161 -5.23 -6.87 -0.76
C GLN A 161 -6.36 -7.79 -1.22
N VAL A 162 -7.02 -8.49 -0.31
CA VAL A 162 -8.25 -9.23 -0.62
C VAL A 162 -9.34 -8.28 -1.11
N SER A 163 -9.51 -7.13 -0.46
CA SER A 163 -10.46 -6.10 -0.91
C SER A 163 -10.13 -5.59 -2.33
N ARG A 164 -8.85 -5.43 -2.66
CA ARG A 164 -8.42 -5.06 -4.03
C ARG A 164 -8.74 -6.15 -5.05
N LEU A 165 -8.42 -7.41 -4.77
CA LEU A 165 -8.76 -8.52 -5.67
C LEU A 165 -10.26 -8.68 -5.86
N ARG A 166 -11.07 -8.43 -4.83
CA ARG A 166 -12.52 -8.42 -4.96
C ARG A 166 -13.01 -7.35 -5.93
N ARG A 167 -12.42 -6.14 -5.89
CA ARG A 167 -12.75 -5.08 -6.85
C ARG A 167 -12.25 -5.35 -8.26
N MET A 168 -11.12 -6.05 -8.41
CA MET A 168 -10.51 -6.33 -9.71
C MET A 168 -11.10 -7.61 -10.35
N ILE A 169 -10.90 -8.75 -9.72
CA ILE A 169 -11.26 -10.06 -10.27
C ILE A 169 -12.67 -10.48 -9.87
N GLY A 170 -13.10 -10.05 -8.68
CA GLY A 170 -14.37 -10.41 -8.07
C GLY A 170 -15.53 -9.47 -8.37
N ASP A 171 -15.40 -8.59 -9.34
CA ASP A 171 -16.37 -7.54 -9.66
C ASP A 171 -17.81 -8.08 -9.79
N SER A 172 -18.74 -7.41 -9.08
CA SER A 172 -20.16 -7.80 -9.03
C SER A 172 -20.85 -7.68 -10.38
N ASP A 173 -20.38 -6.79 -11.24
CA ASP A 173 -20.95 -6.51 -12.56
C ASP A 173 -20.48 -7.48 -13.65
N LYS A 174 -19.64 -8.45 -13.28
CA LYS A 174 -19.06 -9.44 -14.20
C LYS A 174 -18.29 -8.85 -15.38
N LYS A 175 -17.80 -7.60 -15.27
CA LYS A 175 -17.04 -6.92 -16.32
C LYS A 175 -15.69 -7.62 -16.53
N PHE A 176 -14.97 -7.92 -15.45
CA PHE A 176 -13.68 -8.60 -15.53
C PHE A 176 -13.78 -9.92 -16.27
N ILE A 177 -14.72 -10.80 -15.87
CA ILE A 177 -14.81 -12.13 -16.51
C ILE A 177 -15.23 -12.06 -17.98
N LYS A 178 -16.05 -11.06 -18.36
CA LYS A 178 -16.39 -10.82 -19.76
C LYS A 178 -15.16 -10.43 -20.57
N ILE A 179 -14.39 -9.45 -20.09
CA ILE A 179 -13.14 -9.01 -20.74
C ILE A 179 -12.14 -10.17 -20.81
N PHE A 180 -11.97 -10.91 -19.73
CA PHE A 180 -11.05 -12.05 -19.67
C PHE A 180 -11.43 -13.14 -20.69
N ARG A 181 -12.72 -13.50 -20.76
CA ARG A 181 -13.22 -14.49 -21.73
C ARG A 181 -13.16 -14.00 -23.17
N ASN A 182 -13.43 -12.72 -23.43
CA ASN A 182 -13.28 -12.15 -24.77
C ASN A 182 -11.82 -12.21 -25.25
N THR A 183 -10.87 -11.99 -24.33
CA THR A 183 -9.43 -12.02 -24.65
C THR A 183 -8.87 -13.43 -24.76
N CYS A 184 -9.28 -14.35 -23.88
CA CYS A 184 -8.66 -15.68 -23.75
C CYS A 184 -9.50 -16.81 -24.38
N GLY A 185 -10.78 -16.58 -24.65
CA GLY A 185 -11.74 -17.54 -25.18
C GLY A 185 -12.95 -17.75 -24.27
N ASN A 186 -14.13 -17.87 -24.84
CA ASN A 186 -15.40 -17.87 -24.11
C ASN A 186 -15.56 -19.05 -23.11
N GLU A 187 -14.87 -20.14 -23.31
CA GLU A 187 -14.96 -21.34 -22.48
C GLU A 187 -13.95 -21.41 -21.36
N VAL A 188 -13.07 -20.39 -21.24
CA VAL A 188 -12.07 -20.39 -20.17
C VAL A 188 -12.73 -20.20 -18.81
N ARG A 189 -12.30 -21.03 -17.84
CA ARG A 189 -12.78 -20.89 -16.47
C ARG A 189 -12.36 -19.56 -15.84
N ARG A 190 -13.13 -19.10 -14.89
CA ARG A 190 -12.81 -17.89 -14.11
C ARG A 190 -11.54 -18.10 -13.28
N PRO A 191 -10.62 -17.11 -13.21
CA PRO A 191 -9.57 -17.09 -12.21
C PRO A 191 -10.15 -17.03 -10.79
N GLN A 192 -9.59 -17.82 -9.88
CA GLN A 192 -10.03 -17.86 -8.48
C GLN A 192 -8.91 -17.49 -7.54
N PHE A 193 -9.23 -16.71 -6.51
CA PHE A 193 -8.28 -16.39 -5.44
C PHE A 193 -8.79 -16.86 -4.07
N GLY A 194 -7.86 -17.06 -3.16
CA GLY A 194 -8.19 -17.41 -1.78
C GLY A 194 -7.19 -16.85 -0.80
N MET A 195 -7.70 -16.38 0.34
CA MET A 195 -6.90 -15.97 1.47
C MET A 195 -6.69 -17.15 2.42
N TYR A 196 -5.43 -17.54 2.64
CA TYR A 196 -5.09 -18.63 3.56
C TYR A 196 -4.23 -18.11 4.70
N THR A 197 -4.87 -17.71 5.81
CA THR A 197 -4.24 -17.15 7.00
C THR A 197 -4.86 -17.72 8.28
N GLY A 198 -4.40 -17.30 9.45
CA GLY A 198 -5.03 -17.64 10.73
C GLY A 198 -6.49 -17.17 10.85
N ARG A 199 -6.89 -16.17 10.04
CA ARG A 199 -8.27 -15.62 10.03
C ARG A 199 -9.21 -16.33 9.04
N THR A 200 -8.68 -17.19 8.18
CA THR A 200 -9.51 -17.95 7.22
C THR A 200 -10.39 -18.94 7.97
N PRO A 201 -11.70 -18.97 7.69
CA PRO A 201 -12.64 -19.86 8.35
C PRO A 201 -12.21 -21.34 8.31
N TYR A 202 -12.56 -22.06 9.37
CA TYR A 202 -12.37 -23.49 9.56
C TYR A 202 -10.91 -23.97 9.69
N PRO A 203 -10.27 -23.68 10.83
CA PRO A 203 -8.92 -24.19 11.09
C PRO A 203 -8.87 -25.70 11.39
N GLY A 204 -10.04 -26.30 11.66
CA GLY A 204 -10.17 -27.71 12.05
C GLY A 204 -10.19 -28.70 10.90
N ALA A 205 -10.40 -30.00 11.22
CA ALA A 205 -10.46 -31.09 10.23
C ALA A 205 -11.79 -31.19 9.49
N GLN A 206 -12.86 -30.81 10.13
CA GLN A 206 -14.21 -30.85 9.60
C GLN A 206 -14.96 -29.56 9.96
N PRO A 207 -15.87 -29.08 9.09
CA PRO A 207 -16.74 -27.97 9.43
C PRO A 207 -17.62 -28.38 10.62
N SER A 208 -17.86 -27.47 11.55
CA SER A 208 -18.84 -27.65 12.59
C SER A 208 -20.10 -26.85 12.25
N THR A 209 -21.26 -27.42 12.45
CA THR A 209 -22.56 -26.75 12.24
C THR A 209 -22.64 -25.41 12.97
N LYS A 210 -21.99 -25.27 14.15
CA LYS A 210 -21.91 -24.01 14.90
C LYS A 210 -21.09 -22.95 14.16
N GLN A 211 -19.97 -23.35 13.53
CA GLN A 211 -19.11 -22.43 12.76
C GLN A 211 -19.81 -22.02 11.47
N ASP A 212 -20.47 -22.97 10.79
CA ASP A 212 -21.25 -22.71 9.58
C ASP A 212 -22.36 -21.70 9.84
N ARG A 213 -23.15 -21.88 10.88
CA ARG A 213 -24.21 -20.92 11.29
C ARG A 213 -23.65 -19.55 11.65
N LYS A 214 -22.49 -19.50 12.28
CA LYS A 214 -21.85 -18.21 12.60
C LYS A 214 -21.40 -17.49 11.34
N LEU A 215 -20.77 -18.19 10.39
CA LEU A 215 -20.33 -17.63 9.13
C LEU A 215 -21.53 -17.21 8.28
N GLU A 216 -22.54 -18.06 8.15
CA GLU A 216 -23.82 -17.79 7.47
C GLU A 216 -24.46 -16.48 8.02
N LYS A 217 -24.64 -16.39 9.32
CA LYS A 217 -25.22 -15.19 9.96
C LYS A 217 -24.40 -13.91 9.67
N THR A 218 -23.07 -14.03 9.68
CA THR A 218 -22.19 -12.87 9.41
C THR A 218 -22.31 -12.45 7.96
N LEU A 219 -22.22 -13.37 7.02
CA LEU A 219 -22.28 -13.09 5.59
C LEU A 219 -23.67 -12.63 5.14
N SER A 220 -24.75 -13.22 5.69
CA SER A 220 -26.12 -12.78 5.41
C SER A 220 -26.32 -11.31 5.78
N ARG A 221 -25.86 -10.92 6.96
CA ARG A 221 -25.95 -9.51 7.42
C ARG A 221 -25.11 -8.56 6.56
N MET A 222 -23.98 -9.01 6.02
CA MET A 222 -23.12 -8.21 5.15
C MET A 222 -23.61 -8.13 3.71
N SER A 223 -24.40 -9.10 3.24
CA SER A 223 -24.76 -9.23 1.82
C SER A 223 -26.20 -8.81 1.52
N PHE A 224 -27.08 -8.88 2.52
CA PHE A 224 -28.51 -8.63 2.36
C PHE A 224 -29.00 -7.65 3.43
N PRO A 225 -29.06 -6.33 3.09
CA PRO A 225 -29.61 -5.33 3.98
C PRO A 225 -31.08 -5.58 4.23
N GLN A 226 -31.51 -5.56 5.49
CA GLN A 226 -32.91 -5.78 5.87
C GLN A 226 -33.73 -4.48 5.88
N ARG A 227 -33.05 -3.31 5.87
CA ARG A 227 -33.64 -1.99 5.93
C ARG A 227 -33.14 -1.14 4.77
N ASP A 228 -33.99 -0.26 4.26
CA ASP A 228 -33.59 0.66 3.18
C ASP A 228 -32.47 1.60 3.60
N SER A 229 -32.43 2.01 4.87
CA SER A 229 -31.34 2.83 5.43
C SER A 229 -29.97 2.12 5.45
N GLU A 230 -29.94 0.81 5.31
CA GLU A 230 -28.70 0.02 5.29
C GLU A 230 -28.17 -0.16 3.87
N LYS A 231 -28.98 0.06 2.83
CA LYS A 231 -28.60 -0.18 1.41
C LYS A 231 -27.39 0.64 1.00
N GLU A 232 -27.37 1.94 1.29
CA GLU A 232 -26.25 2.81 0.95
C GLU A 232 -24.93 2.33 1.59
N TYR A 233 -25.00 1.89 2.85
CA TYR A 233 -23.82 1.35 3.54
C TYR A 233 -23.35 0.02 2.94
N PHE A 234 -24.25 -0.85 2.53
CA PHE A 234 -23.89 -2.11 1.88
C PHE A 234 -23.34 -1.89 0.47
N ASP A 235 -23.86 -0.93 -0.27
CA ASP A 235 -23.31 -0.55 -1.57
C ASP A 235 -21.91 0.03 -1.42
N TYR A 236 -21.69 0.86 -0.41
CA TYR A 236 -20.35 1.30 -0.03
C TYR A 236 -19.43 0.13 0.30
N LEU A 237 -19.84 -0.82 1.15
CA LEU A 237 -19.04 -2.00 1.48
C LEU A 237 -18.70 -2.85 0.24
N ARG A 238 -19.63 -2.95 -0.72
CA ARG A 238 -19.40 -3.66 -1.99
C ARG A 238 -18.38 -2.92 -2.84
N GLN A 239 -18.50 -1.61 -2.99
CA GLN A 239 -17.54 -0.78 -3.72
C GLN A 239 -16.15 -0.85 -3.10
N GLU A 240 -16.05 -0.89 -1.78
CA GLU A 240 -14.78 -1.06 -1.05
C GLU A 240 -14.24 -2.50 -1.06
N GLY A 241 -14.88 -3.45 -1.73
CA GLY A 241 -14.45 -4.85 -1.77
C GLY A 241 -14.50 -5.55 -0.41
N LYS A 242 -15.38 -5.13 0.49
CA LYS A 242 -15.54 -5.75 1.81
C LYS A 242 -16.45 -6.97 1.79
N ILE A 243 -17.29 -7.08 0.77
CA ILE A 243 -18.20 -8.23 0.58
C ILE A 243 -17.49 -9.30 -0.23
N PRO A 244 -17.53 -10.58 0.20
CA PRO A 244 -16.92 -11.68 -0.53
C PRO A 244 -17.43 -11.84 -1.97
N ALA A 245 -16.52 -12.19 -2.88
CA ALA A 245 -16.79 -12.27 -4.31
C ALA A 245 -17.30 -13.66 -4.73
N LYS A 246 -18.52 -13.99 -4.32
CA LYS A 246 -19.25 -15.19 -4.73
C LYS A 246 -20.12 -14.92 -5.95
N ALA A 247 -20.22 -15.87 -6.87
CA ALA A 247 -21.09 -15.79 -8.04
C ALA A 247 -22.57 -15.76 -7.64
N ASP A 248 -22.94 -16.58 -6.67
CA ASP A 248 -24.26 -16.65 -6.04
C ASP A 248 -24.12 -16.75 -4.51
N MET A 249 -24.31 -15.64 -3.83
CA MET A 249 -24.22 -15.59 -2.39
C MET A 249 -25.38 -16.33 -1.69
N HIS A 250 -26.58 -16.37 -2.28
CA HIS A 250 -27.70 -17.12 -1.73
C HIS A 250 -27.42 -18.62 -1.75
N GLN A 251 -26.96 -19.14 -2.89
CA GLN A 251 -26.59 -20.55 -3.02
C GLN A 251 -25.44 -20.92 -2.05
N PHE A 252 -24.46 -20.03 -1.90
CA PHE A 252 -23.36 -20.25 -0.96
C PHE A 252 -23.86 -20.32 0.49
N LEU A 253 -24.75 -19.39 0.90
CA LEU A 253 -25.32 -19.38 2.26
C LEU A 253 -26.23 -20.58 2.52
N GLN A 254 -27.01 -21.01 1.52
CA GLN A 254 -27.79 -22.25 1.62
C GLN A 254 -26.87 -23.47 1.80
N GLY A 255 -25.75 -23.52 1.06
CA GLY A 255 -24.74 -24.54 1.24
C GLY A 255 -24.18 -24.59 2.66
N LEU A 256 -23.87 -23.41 3.25
CA LEU A 256 -23.43 -23.33 4.65
C LEU A 256 -24.52 -23.80 5.63
N HIS A 257 -25.78 -23.47 5.40
CA HIS A 257 -26.91 -23.92 6.22
C HIS A 257 -27.03 -25.44 6.23
N GLU A 258 -26.80 -26.06 5.10
CA GLU A 258 -26.81 -27.52 4.91
C GLU A 258 -25.46 -28.20 5.25
N SER A 259 -24.48 -27.44 5.76
CA SER A 259 -23.09 -27.88 6.00
C SER A 259 -22.41 -28.48 4.76
N ARG A 260 -22.76 -27.97 3.60
CA ARG A 260 -22.15 -28.32 2.32
C ARG A 260 -21.20 -27.23 1.85
N HIS A 261 -19.95 -27.58 1.63
CA HIS A 261 -18.91 -26.67 1.17
C HIS A 261 -18.54 -26.99 -0.30
N ILE A 262 -19.46 -26.72 -1.21
CA ILE A 262 -19.27 -27.00 -2.64
C ILE A 262 -18.80 -25.72 -3.33
N PRO A 263 -17.54 -25.66 -3.81
CA PRO A 263 -17.06 -24.54 -4.60
C PRO A 263 -17.80 -24.45 -5.94
N ASN A 264 -18.07 -23.23 -6.38
CA ASN A 264 -18.61 -22.95 -7.69
C ASN A 264 -17.49 -22.45 -8.62
N ASP A 265 -17.45 -22.96 -9.86
CA ASP A 265 -16.45 -22.56 -10.85
C ASP A 265 -16.55 -21.08 -11.25
N GLU A 266 -17.71 -20.47 -11.09
CA GLU A 266 -17.94 -19.05 -11.34
C GLU A 266 -17.64 -18.15 -10.12
N ASP A 267 -17.31 -18.70 -8.95
CA ASP A 267 -16.83 -17.91 -7.82
C ASP A 267 -15.47 -17.30 -8.15
N ALA A 268 -15.28 -16.02 -7.81
CA ALA A 268 -13.96 -15.41 -7.87
C ALA A 268 -13.15 -15.68 -6.61
N GLU A 269 -13.84 -15.80 -5.46
CA GLU A 269 -13.20 -15.97 -4.16
C GLU A 269 -13.58 -17.29 -3.49
N LEU A 270 -12.55 -18.01 -3.02
CA LEU A 270 -12.70 -19.15 -2.15
C LEU A 270 -12.49 -18.67 -0.70
N ILE A 271 -13.56 -18.65 0.10
CA ILE A 271 -13.57 -18.00 1.42
C ILE A 271 -13.06 -18.92 2.51
N THR A 272 -13.36 -20.23 2.40
CA THR A 272 -13.06 -21.21 3.43
C THR A 272 -11.86 -22.08 3.07
N ARG A 273 -11.19 -22.64 4.08
CA ARG A 273 -10.10 -23.60 3.84
C ARG A 273 -10.59 -24.85 3.11
N PHE A 274 -11.81 -25.27 3.38
CA PHE A 274 -12.40 -26.45 2.71
C PHE A 274 -12.60 -26.22 1.23
N GLU A 275 -13.09 -25.05 0.82
CA GLU A 275 -13.20 -24.72 -0.59
C GLU A 275 -11.83 -24.77 -1.26
N MET A 276 -10.80 -24.15 -0.66
CA MET A 276 -9.46 -24.14 -1.23
C MET A 276 -8.78 -25.51 -1.25
N GLN A 277 -9.11 -26.39 -0.31
CA GLN A 277 -8.63 -27.78 -0.31
C GLN A 277 -9.32 -28.64 -1.37
N GLN A 278 -10.57 -28.31 -1.74
CA GLN A 278 -11.29 -28.98 -2.82
C GLN A 278 -10.91 -28.41 -4.18
N PHE A 279 -10.95 -27.08 -4.30
CA PHE A 279 -10.59 -26.32 -5.49
C PHE A 279 -9.34 -25.50 -5.19
N CYS A 280 -8.20 -25.94 -5.71
CA CYS A 280 -6.97 -25.19 -5.55
C CYS A 280 -7.12 -23.79 -6.21
N PRO A 281 -6.91 -22.68 -5.47
CA PRO A 281 -7.00 -21.34 -6.04
C PRO A 281 -5.85 -21.06 -7.02
N ASP A 282 -6.08 -20.19 -8.00
CA ASP A 282 -5.03 -19.69 -8.90
C ASP A 282 -4.11 -18.69 -8.20
N ILE A 283 -4.69 -17.87 -7.31
CA ILE A 283 -3.99 -16.87 -6.52
C ILE A 283 -4.16 -17.20 -5.05
N LEU A 284 -3.05 -17.49 -4.38
CA LEU A 284 -3.00 -17.73 -2.95
C LEU A 284 -2.42 -16.50 -2.23
N ILE A 285 -3.20 -15.89 -1.35
CA ILE A 285 -2.74 -14.81 -0.47
C ILE A 285 -2.50 -15.38 0.91
N THR A 286 -1.29 -15.21 1.43
CA THR A 286 -0.91 -15.80 2.72
C THR A 286 0.12 -14.96 3.45
N ASN A 287 0.55 -15.41 4.63
CA ASN A 287 1.70 -14.88 5.34
C ASN A 287 2.75 -15.98 5.55
N TYR A 288 3.95 -15.57 6.00
CA TYR A 288 5.07 -16.48 6.25
C TYR A 288 4.68 -17.69 7.09
N SER A 289 4.16 -17.46 8.29
CA SER A 289 3.83 -18.53 9.25
C SER A 289 2.78 -19.49 8.70
N MET A 290 1.79 -18.98 8.00
CA MET A 290 0.74 -19.84 7.44
C MET A 290 1.26 -20.66 6.25
N LEU A 291 2.09 -20.08 5.40
CA LEU A 291 2.72 -20.82 4.31
C LEU A 291 3.58 -21.98 4.84
N GLU A 292 4.31 -21.75 5.94
CA GLU A 292 5.07 -22.79 6.62
C GLU A 292 4.15 -23.92 7.11
N TYR A 293 3.05 -23.58 7.80
CA TYR A 293 2.07 -24.57 8.24
C TYR A 293 1.44 -25.34 7.07
N MET A 294 1.11 -24.68 5.97
CA MET A 294 0.54 -25.33 4.78
C MET A 294 1.51 -26.35 4.16
N LEU A 295 2.80 -26.09 4.19
CA LEU A 295 3.80 -27.03 3.68
C LEU A 295 3.98 -28.28 4.55
N LEU A 296 3.70 -28.17 5.85
CA LEU A 296 3.86 -29.24 6.83
C LEU A 296 2.60 -30.11 7.01
N ARG A 297 1.42 -29.51 6.88
CA ARG A 297 0.17 -30.20 7.22
C ARG A 297 -0.31 -31.13 6.11
N PRO A 298 -0.76 -32.35 6.45
CA PRO A 298 -1.32 -33.26 5.44
C PRO A 298 -2.59 -32.76 4.75
N ARG A 299 -3.38 -31.91 5.41
CA ARG A 299 -4.67 -31.42 4.89
C ARG A 299 -4.54 -30.58 3.64
N GLU A 300 -3.48 -29.81 3.54
CA GLU A 300 -3.19 -28.95 2.40
C GLU A 300 -2.44 -29.70 1.28
N GLN A 301 -2.21 -31.01 1.44
CA GLN A 301 -1.47 -31.82 0.48
C GLN A 301 -2.07 -31.74 -0.93
N LYS A 302 -3.42 -31.77 -1.03
CA LYS A 302 -4.12 -31.69 -2.34
C LYS A 302 -3.81 -30.38 -3.07
N ILE A 303 -3.71 -29.26 -2.37
CA ILE A 303 -3.35 -27.95 -2.96
C ILE A 303 -1.96 -28.04 -3.63
N TRP A 304 -1.00 -28.65 -2.93
CA TRP A 304 0.36 -28.82 -3.44
C TRP A 304 0.43 -29.86 -4.58
N ASP A 305 -0.35 -30.92 -4.51
CA ASP A 305 -0.43 -31.94 -5.54
C ASP A 305 -1.04 -31.39 -6.82
N ASP A 306 -2.12 -30.63 -6.73
CA ASP A 306 -2.75 -29.99 -7.88
C ASP A 306 -1.79 -28.93 -8.50
N THR A 307 -1.11 -28.15 -7.68
CA THR A 307 -0.11 -27.19 -8.15
C THR A 307 1.06 -27.87 -8.86
N ARG A 308 1.52 -29.00 -8.33
CA ARG A 308 2.59 -29.80 -8.93
C ARG A 308 2.18 -30.40 -10.28
N LYS A 309 0.95 -30.93 -10.37
CA LYS A 309 0.37 -31.44 -11.63
C LYS A 309 0.26 -30.35 -12.70
N TRP A 310 -0.17 -29.16 -12.29
CA TRP A 310 -0.23 -28.02 -13.18
C TRP A 310 1.18 -27.61 -13.66
N LEU A 311 2.16 -27.46 -12.76
CA LEU A 311 3.54 -27.13 -13.11
C LEU A 311 4.16 -28.17 -14.06
N ALA A 312 3.88 -29.45 -13.85
CA ALA A 312 4.39 -30.54 -14.70
C ALA A 312 3.69 -30.66 -16.05
N SER A 313 2.55 -30.01 -16.25
CA SER A 313 1.75 -30.16 -17.48
C SER A 313 2.26 -29.34 -18.66
N ASN A 314 3.09 -28.34 -18.43
CA ASN A 314 3.71 -27.51 -19.45
C ASN A 314 5.02 -26.92 -18.91
N ASP A 315 6.08 -26.95 -19.69
CA ASP A 315 7.40 -26.42 -19.31
C ASP A 315 7.39 -24.90 -19.18
N ASP A 316 6.47 -24.20 -19.83
CA ASP A 316 6.31 -22.76 -19.71
C ASP A 316 5.56 -22.33 -18.42
N ASN A 317 4.94 -23.29 -17.72
CA ASN A 317 4.27 -22.99 -16.46
C ASN A 317 5.29 -22.64 -15.38
N LYS A 318 5.22 -21.39 -14.91
CA LYS A 318 6.06 -20.86 -13.83
C LYS A 318 5.19 -20.32 -12.71
N LEU A 319 5.59 -20.59 -11.48
CA LEU A 319 4.97 -19.97 -10.31
C LEU A 319 5.40 -18.50 -10.22
N LEU A 320 4.45 -17.59 -10.05
CA LEU A 320 4.75 -16.22 -9.67
C LEU A 320 4.76 -16.12 -8.14
N PHE A 321 5.87 -15.71 -7.55
CA PHE A 321 5.98 -15.52 -6.10
C PHE A 321 6.21 -14.06 -5.78
N VAL A 322 5.22 -13.43 -5.17
CA VAL A 322 5.26 -12.04 -4.74
C VAL A 322 5.57 -11.99 -3.25
N ILE A 323 6.59 -11.23 -2.85
CA ILE A 323 6.91 -10.92 -1.46
C ILE A 323 6.75 -9.42 -1.26
N ASP A 324 5.65 -9.03 -0.64
CA ASP A 324 5.40 -7.63 -0.32
C ASP A 324 6.09 -7.24 1.00
N GLU A 325 6.51 -5.97 1.09
CA GLU A 325 7.29 -5.42 2.22
C GLU A 325 8.53 -6.27 2.56
N ALA A 326 9.30 -6.65 1.53
CA ALA A 326 10.45 -7.55 1.63
C ALA A 326 11.50 -7.10 2.66
N HIS A 327 11.59 -5.79 2.95
CA HIS A 327 12.49 -5.25 3.97
C HIS A 327 12.22 -5.79 5.39
N MET A 328 11.02 -6.29 5.66
CA MET A 328 10.67 -6.92 6.94
C MET A 328 11.41 -8.24 7.16
N TYR A 329 11.95 -8.85 6.09
CA TYR A 329 12.65 -10.14 6.14
C TYR A 329 14.17 -9.95 6.07
N ARG A 330 14.73 -9.11 6.96
CA ARG A 330 16.18 -8.91 7.09
C ARG A 330 16.76 -9.73 8.25
N GLY A 331 18.04 -10.02 8.19
CA GLY A 331 18.73 -10.77 9.24
C GLY A 331 18.26 -12.22 9.34
N SER A 332 18.05 -12.72 10.55
CA SER A 332 17.63 -14.11 10.81
C SER A 332 16.30 -14.48 10.13
N SER A 333 15.32 -13.58 10.13
CA SER A 333 14.02 -13.81 9.48
C SER A 333 14.15 -13.98 7.96
N GLY A 334 15.12 -13.32 7.33
CA GLY A 334 15.42 -13.53 5.91
C GLY A 334 15.94 -14.93 5.63
N GLY A 335 16.80 -15.46 6.50
CA GLY A 335 17.27 -16.84 6.41
C GLY A 335 16.12 -17.85 6.54
N GLU A 336 15.20 -17.64 7.46
CA GLU A 336 14.01 -18.48 7.64
C GLU A 336 13.12 -18.48 6.39
N VAL A 337 12.87 -17.30 5.79
CA VAL A 337 12.09 -17.20 4.54
C VAL A 337 12.79 -17.91 3.38
N ALA A 338 14.11 -17.77 3.25
CA ALA A 338 14.88 -18.48 2.22
C ALA A 338 14.77 -20.01 2.38
N LEU A 339 14.81 -20.52 3.61
CA LEU A 339 14.61 -21.94 3.90
C LEU A 339 13.17 -22.39 3.61
N LEU A 340 12.18 -21.55 3.92
CA LEU A 340 10.77 -21.80 3.58
C LEU A 340 10.59 -21.92 2.06
N ILE A 341 11.20 -21.03 1.28
CA ILE A 341 11.15 -21.04 -0.18
C ILE A 341 11.82 -22.32 -0.74
N ARG A 342 12.96 -22.74 -0.20
CA ARG A 342 13.59 -24.01 -0.58
C ARG A 342 12.70 -25.21 -0.26
N ARG A 343 12.04 -25.20 0.89
CA ARG A 343 11.04 -26.23 1.26
C ARG A 343 9.87 -26.25 0.27
N LEU A 344 9.38 -25.08 -0.16
CA LEU A 344 8.36 -24.97 -1.20
C LEU A 344 8.82 -25.58 -2.53
N PHE A 345 10.03 -25.27 -2.98
CA PHE A 345 10.58 -25.85 -4.21
C PHE A 345 10.65 -27.38 -4.13
N HIS A 346 11.14 -27.89 -3.02
CA HIS A 346 11.16 -29.33 -2.76
C HIS A 346 9.75 -29.93 -2.74
N LYS A 347 8.80 -29.29 -2.07
CA LYS A 347 7.39 -29.74 -2.01
C LYS A 347 6.75 -29.79 -3.38
N LEU A 348 7.02 -28.80 -4.23
CA LEU A 348 6.53 -28.71 -5.60
C LEU A 348 7.37 -29.51 -6.62
N ARG A 349 8.54 -30.00 -6.23
CA ARG A 349 9.51 -30.69 -7.10
C ARG A 349 9.93 -29.85 -8.30
N ILE A 350 10.27 -28.58 -8.05
CA ILE A 350 10.70 -27.63 -9.07
C ILE A 350 12.04 -27.00 -8.72
N SER A 351 12.75 -26.55 -9.75
CA SER A 351 13.96 -25.73 -9.61
C SER A 351 13.62 -24.23 -9.55
N ARG A 352 14.60 -23.42 -9.20
CA ARG A 352 14.46 -21.97 -9.02
C ARG A 352 13.98 -21.24 -10.30
N ASP A 353 14.40 -21.70 -11.47
CA ASP A 353 14.04 -21.15 -12.79
C ASP A 353 12.56 -21.31 -13.14
N ARG A 354 11.85 -22.23 -12.48
CA ARG A 354 10.40 -22.40 -12.59
C ARG A 354 9.61 -21.40 -11.74
N VAL A 355 10.28 -20.43 -11.08
CA VAL A 355 9.66 -19.42 -10.24
C VAL A 355 10.13 -18.03 -10.65
N GLN A 356 9.17 -17.18 -10.99
CA GLN A 356 9.38 -15.74 -11.17
C GLN A 356 9.10 -15.02 -9.86
N PHE A 357 10.01 -14.16 -9.42
CA PHE A 357 9.84 -13.40 -8.18
C PHE A 357 9.56 -11.93 -8.45
N ILE A 358 8.65 -11.36 -7.66
CA ILE A 358 8.45 -9.92 -7.54
C ILE A 358 8.57 -9.57 -6.07
N LEU A 359 9.59 -8.80 -5.73
CA LEU A 359 9.83 -8.29 -4.38
C LEU A 359 9.45 -6.81 -4.34
N THR A 360 8.67 -6.39 -3.35
CA THR A 360 8.31 -4.97 -3.19
C THR A 360 8.74 -4.46 -1.83
N THR A 361 9.09 -3.17 -1.75
CA THR A 361 9.49 -2.52 -0.50
C THR A 361 9.22 -1.02 -0.53
N ALA A 362 8.96 -0.42 0.63
CA ALA A 362 8.83 1.03 0.76
C ALA A 362 10.18 1.73 0.95
N SER A 363 11.17 1.05 1.50
CA SER A 363 12.41 1.66 1.96
C SER A 363 13.61 0.73 1.78
N MET A 364 14.38 0.95 0.73
CA MET A 364 15.72 0.37 0.57
C MET A 364 16.69 1.47 0.14
N PRO A 365 17.96 1.44 0.58
CA PRO A 365 18.98 2.36 0.10
C PRO A 365 19.15 2.22 -1.42
N ASN A 366 19.25 3.34 -2.12
CA ASN A 366 19.41 3.37 -3.57
C ASN A 366 20.23 4.57 -4.07
N LYS A 367 21.04 5.15 -3.17
CA LYS A 367 21.78 6.39 -3.46
C LYS A 367 23.00 6.17 -4.37
N ASN A 368 23.58 4.98 -4.34
CA ASN A 368 24.78 4.65 -5.07
C ASN A 368 24.77 3.17 -5.54
N GLN A 369 25.74 2.80 -6.39
CA GLN A 369 25.83 1.44 -6.93
C GLN A 369 26.00 0.38 -5.83
N GLN A 370 26.72 0.69 -4.76
CA GLN A 370 26.95 -0.22 -3.64
C GLN A 370 25.66 -0.55 -2.88
N ASP A 371 24.76 0.43 -2.77
CA ASP A 371 23.42 0.21 -2.21
C ASP A 371 22.63 -0.77 -3.09
N ILE A 372 22.65 -0.55 -4.41
CA ILE A 372 21.96 -1.43 -5.37
C ILE A 372 22.51 -2.85 -5.31
N ASP A 373 23.83 -3.02 -5.29
CA ASP A 373 24.47 -4.33 -5.18
C ASP A 373 24.08 -5.05 -3.88
N SER A 374 23.99 -4.33 -2.78
CA SER A 374 23.53 -4.85 -1.48
C SER A 374 22.07 -5.30 -1.53
N VAL A 375 21.21 -4.53 -2.22
CA VAL A 375 19.80 -4.90 -2.44
C VAL A 375 19.68 -6.13 -3.32
N MET A 376 20.49 -6.24 -4.39
CA MET A 376 20.51 -7.41 -5.26
C MET A 376 21.00 -8.66 -4.53
N LYS A 377 22.01 -8.53 -3.69
CA LYS A 377 22.48 -9.61 -2.83
C LYS A 377 21.38 -10.09 -1.90
N PHE A 378 20.71 -9.16 -1.22
CA PHE A 378 19.58 -9.47 -0.36
C PHE A 378 18.45 -10.19 -1.12
N ALA A 379 18.09 -9.72 -2.32
CA ALA A 379 17.06 -10.36 -3.15
C ALA A 379 17.42 -11.81 -3.51
N ASN A 380 18.68 -12.06 -3.89
CA ASN A 380 19.16 -13.40 -4.20
C ASN A 380 19.15 -14.33 -2.97
N GLU A 381 19.62 -13.84 -1.83
CA GLU A 381 19.62 -14.61 -0.57
C GLU A 381 18.20 -14.95 -0.14
N LEU A 382 17.27 -13.98 -0.15
CA LEU A 382 15.87 -14.16 0.25
C LEU A 382 15.13 -15.15 -0.66
N THR A 383 15.40 -15.14 -1.96
CA THR A 383 14.72 -16.01 -2.95
C THR A 383 15.39 -17.36 -3.15
N ALA A 384 16.27 -17.74 -2.24
CA ALA A 384 16.98 -19.03 -2.26
C ALA A 384 17.74 -19.29 -3.58
N SER A 385 18.30 -18.26 -4.18
CA SER A 385 19.09 -18.38 -5.41
C SER A 385 20.47 -18.93 -5.10
N ASP A 386 20.85 -20.02 -5.77
CA ASP A 386 22.19 -20.62 -5.65
C ASP A 386 23.22 -19.93 -6.57
N LYS A 387 22.73 -19.18 -7.56
CA LYS A 387 23.53 -18.36 -8.49
C LYS A 387 23.00 -16.95 -8.48
N ALA A 388 23.85 -15.98 -8.75
CA ALA A 388 23.42 -14.59 -8.88
C ALA A 388 22.33 -14.46 -9.96
N THR A 389 21.08 -14.44 -9.54
CA THR A 389 19.92 -14.24 -10.41
C THR A 389 19.76 -12.74 -10.63
N ARG A 390 19.57 -12.36 -11.88
CA ARG A 390 19.41 -10.95 -12.22
C ARG A 390 17.98 -10.51 -11.89
N PHE A 391 17.87 -9.47 -11.05
CA PHE A 391 16.64 -8.78 -10.78
C PHE A 391 16.61 -7.45 -11.54
N CYS A 392 15.49 -7.13 -12.19
CA CYS A 392 15.23 -5.80 -12.68
C CYS A 392 14.89 -4.90 -11.47
N TYR A 393 15.75 -3.92 -11.18
CA TYR A 393 15.54 -2.98 -10.08
C TYR A 393 14.73 -1.78 -10.55
N LEU A 394 13.55 -1.61 -9.98
CA LEU A 394 12.64 -0.54 -10.34
C LEU A 394 12.45 0.41 -9.14
N THR A 395 12.64 1.68 -9.41
CA THR A 395 12.38 2.76 -8.46
C THR A 395 11.34 3.71 -9.01
N GLY A 396 10.53 4.29 -8.14
CA GLY A 396 9.60 5.34 -8.53
C GLY A 396 10.35 6.64 -8.79
N LYS A 397 10.31 7.14 -10.01
CA LYS A 397 10.81 8.47 -10.32
C LYS A 397 9.76 9.51 -9.95
N ARG A 398 10.17 10.50 -9.15
CA ARG A 398 9.31 11.60 -8.72
C ARG A 398 9.54 12.84 -9.60
N GLU A 399 8.54 13.70 -9.70
CA GLU A 399 8.67 14.98 -10.35
C GLU A 399 9.74 15.83 -9.65
N VAL A 400 10.63 16.40 -10.44
CA VAL A 400 11.67 17.30 -9.94
C VAL A 400 11.21 18.72 -10.21
N ILE A 401 10.93 19.45 -9.14
CA ILE A 401 10.57 20.87 -9.24
C ILE A 401 11.84 21.64 -8.90
N ASP A 402 12.43 22.25 -9.91
CA ASP A 402 13.59 23.12 -9.78
C ASP A 402 13.20 24.54 -10.18
N GLY A 403 13.70 25.54 -9.44
CA GLY A 403 13.51 26.95 -9.74
C GLY A 403 14.70 27.77 -9.26
N GLN A 404 15.06 28.79 -10.00
CA GLN A 404 16.06 29.77 -9.55
C GLN A 404 15.41 30.76 -8.59
N LEU A 405 16.07 31.05 -7.49
CA LEU A 405 15.61 32.05 -6.52
C LEU A 405 15.45 33.42 -7.18
N LYS A 406 14.31 34.06 -6.97
CA LYS A 406 13.99 35.40 -7.48
C LYS A 406 13.64 36.37 -6.36
N TYR A 407 12.95 35.87 -5.34
CA TYR A 407 12.37 36.68 -4.25
C TYR A 407 12.80 36.16 -2.89
N ASP A 408 12.75 37.02 -1.89
CA ASP A 408 12.92 36.65 -0.49
C ASP A 408 11.71 37.06 0.34
N ILE A 409 11.47 36.32 1.43
CA ILE A 409 10.46 36.67 2.43
C ILE A 409 11.19 36.80 3.75
N SER A 410 11.17 38.01 4.35
CA SER A 410 11.83 38.24 5.61
C SER A 410 11.20 37.42 6.74
N ALA A 411 12.06 36.96 7.65
CA ALA A 411 11.60 36.21 8.83
C ALA A 411 10.60 37.02 9.68
N GLU A 412 10.80 38.33 9.80
CA GLU A 412 9.88 39.23 10.53
C GLU A 412 8.48 39.26 9.94
N PHE A 413 8.37 39.21 8.60
CA PHE A 413 7.08 39.16 7.92
C PHE A 413 6.35 37.84 8.23
N LEU A 414 7.03 36.73 8.23
CA LEU A 414 6.47 35.41 8.58
C LEU A 414 6.00 35.40 10.05
N LEU A 415 6.77 35.97 10.97
CA LEU A 415 6.43 36.00 12.39
C LEU A 415 5.17 36.82 12.72
N ARG A 416 4.80 37.77 11.86
CA ARG A 416 3.55 38.55 11.98
C ARG A 416 2.31 37.79 11.49
N SER A 417 2.52 36.69 10.75
CA SER A 417 1.44 35.89 10.19
C SER A 417 0.98 34.82 11.18
N ASP A 418 -0.33 34.63 11.28
CA ASP A 418 -0.93 33.57 12.10
C ASP A 418 -1.19 32.33 11.21
N PRO A 419 -0.47 31.21 11.42
CA PRO A 419 -0.63 30.02 10.60
C PRO A 419 -2.04 29.42 10.67
N SER A 420 -2.79 29.60 11.76
CA SER A 420 -4.14 29.04 11.92
C SER A 420 -5.14 29.60 10.90
N ARG A 421 -4.92 30.82 10.42
CA ARG A 421 -5.80 31.46 9.42
C ARG A 421 -5.72 30.82 8.04
N PHE A 422 -4.61 30.13 7.74
CA PHE A 422 -4.44 29.39 6.48
C PHE A 422 -5.04 27.99 6.54
N GLU A 423 -5.43 27.53 7.73
CA GLU A 423 -6.06 26.22 7.98
C GLU A 423 -7.58 26.33 8.26
N ASP A 424 -8.13 27.54 8.27
CA ASP A 424 -9.54 27.83 8.55
C ASP A 424 -10.47 27.56 7.33
N LYS A 425 -11.73 27.96 7.42
CA LYS A 425 -12.72 27.85 6.33
C LYS A 425 -12.23 28.62 5.09
N ASP A 426 -12.70 28.19 3.91
CA ASP A 426 -12.18 28.66 2.62
C ASP A 426 -12.24 30.20 2.45
N ASP A 427 -13.26 30.88 2.95
CA ASP A 427 -13.36 32.36 2.86
C ASP A 427 -12.29 33.06 3.70
N ILE A 428 -12.04 32.57 4.92
CA ILE A 428 -11.01 33.13 5.82
C ILE A 428 -9.64 32.82 5.24
N LYS A 429 -9.44 31.61 4.78
CA LYS A 429 -8.21 31.12 4.13
C LYS A 429 -7.84 31.97 2.91
N LEU A 430 -8.79 32.19 2.01
CA LEU A 430 -8.58 33.03 0.83
C LEU A 430 -8.18 34.47 1.23
N SER A 431 -8.90 35.07 2.17
CA SER A 431 -8.60 36.41 2.67
C SER A 431 -7.20 36.49 3.28
N ALA A 432 -6.80 35.49 4.06
CA ALA A 432 -5.48 35.41 4.67
C ALA A 432 -4.36 35.26 3.62
N LEU A 433 -4.55 34.40 2.60
CA LEU A 433 -3.62 34.21 1.51
C LEU A 433 -3.47 35.48 0.66
N LEU A 434 -4.56 36.15 0.31
CA LEU A 434 -4.53 37.40 -0.45
C LEU A 434 -3.81 38.50 0.35
N LEU A 435 -4.08 38.61 1.65
CA LEU A 435 -3.40 39.58 2.52
C LEU A 435 -1.89 39.30 2.62
N PHE A 436 -1.52 38.03 2.70
CA PHE A 436 -0.12 37.61 2.76
C PHE A 436 0.60 37.91 1.44
N TRP A 437 0.09 37.44 0.30
CA TRP A 437 0.79 37.51 -0.98
C TRP A 437 0.79 38.91 -1.60
N ARG A 438 -0.26 39.73 -1.38
CA ARG A 438 -0.33 41.11 -1.90
C ARG A 438 0.74 42.06 -1.38
N GLN A 439 1.37 41.70 -0.28
CA GLN A 439 2.48 42.48 0.32
C GLN A 439 3.86 42.04 -0.21
N LEU A 440 3.92 40.97 -1.00
CA LEU A 440 5.15 40.41 -1.50
C LEU A 440 5.36 40.72 -2.99
N GLU A 441 6.60 40.93 -3.37
CA GLU A 441 7.00 41.13 -4.75
C GLU A 441 6.73 39.89 -5.59
N GLY A 442 6.33 40.08 -6.87
CA GLY A 442 6.08 38.99 -7.80
C GLY A 442 4.66 38.41 -7.76
N PHE A 443 3.80 38.88 -6.84
CA PHE A 443 2.42 38.42 -6.78
C PHE A 443 1.53 39.13 -7.81
N ASP A 444 0.69 38.36 -8.50
CA ASP A 444 -0.31 38.90 -9.43
C ASP A 444 -1.51 39.46 -8.66
N GLN A 445 -1.61 40.79 -8.60
CA GLN A 445 -2.65 41.52 -7.87
C GLN A 445 -4.07 41.30 -8.42
N SER A 446 -4.23 40.74 -9.62
CA SER A 446 -5.54 40.46 -10.24
C SER A 446 -6.20 39.18 -9.66
N ILE A 447 -5.47 38.39 -8.91
CA ILE A 447 -5.95 37.14 -8.33
C ILE A 447 -6.95 37.43 -7.20
N SER A 448 -8.14 36.80 -7.29
CA SER A 448 -9.23 37.00 -6.33
C SER A 448 -9.97 35.71 -5.94
N SER A 449 -9.57 34.53 -6.45
CA SER A 449 -10.22 33.25 -6.11
C SER A 449 -9.24 32.24 -5.56
N MET A 450 -9.74 31.27 -4.76
CA MET A 450 -8.95 30.22 -4.13
C MET A 450 -8.24 29.34 -5.19
N GLU A 451 -8.91 29.02 -6.28
CA GLU A 451 -8.37 28.23 -7.37
C GLU A 451 -7.18 28.92 -8.05
N LYS A 452 -7.35 30.22 -8.39
CA LYS A 452 -6.30 31.00 -9.04
C LYS A 452 -5.09 31.23 -8.15
N ILE A 453 -5.28 31.51 -6.86
CA ILE A 453 -4.16 31.70 -5.94
C ILE A 453 -3.41 30.38 -5.69
N SER A 454 -4.14 29.27 -5.60
CA SER A 454 -3.58 27.94 -5.44
C SER A 454 -2.70 27.55 -6.65
N SER A 455 -3.19 27.78 -7.87
CA SER A 455 -2.45 27.56 -9.10
C SER A 455 -1.23 28.49 -9.22
N TRP A 456 -1.41 29.76 -8.90
CA TRP A 456 -0.31 30.73 -8.91
C TRP A 456 0.78 30.31 -7.91
N MET A 457 0.41 29.90 -6.71
CA MET A 457 1.36 29.39 -5.73
C MET A 457 2.11 28.14 -6.24
N TYR A 458 1.41 27.23 -6.92
CA TYR A 458 2.04 26.04 -7.48
C TYR A 458 3.19 26.40 -8.44
N ASP A 459 2.98 27.42 -9.26
CA ASP A 459 3.96 27.83 -10.29
C ASP A 459 5.06 28.74 -9.74
N ASN A 460 4.84 29.41 -8.59
CA ASN A 460 5.71 30.49 -8.13
C ASN A 460 6.38 30.29 -6.77
N LEU A 461 5.85 29.43 -5.87
CA LEU A 461 6.42 29.25 -4.52
C LEU A 461 7.91 28.91 -4.52
N ILE A 462 8.34 28.11 -5.49
CA ILE A 462 9.72 27.66 -5.61
C ILE A 462 10.72 28.82 -5.83
N TYR A 463 10.27 29.98 -6.29
CA TYR A 463 11.09 31.15 -6.52
C TYR A 463 11.32 32.01 -5.27
N TYR A 464 10.60 31.74 -4.17
CA TYR A 464 10.75 32.43 -2.88
C TYR A 464 11.67 31.64 -1.95
N ARG A 465 12.75 32.30 -1.45
CA ARG A 465 13.82 31.65 -0.67
C ARG A 465 13.30 30.72 0.44
N PRO A 466 12.44 31.12 1.39
CA PRO A 466 12.01 30.23 2.48
C PRO A 466 11.25 28.98 2.00
N PHE A 467 10.41 29.11 0.99
CA PHE A 467 9.70 27.98 0.39
C PHE A 467 10.61 27.08 -0.44
N HIS A 468 11.54 27.66 -1.18
CA HIS A 468 12.58 26.90 -1.89
C HIS A 468 13.38 26.01 -0.94
N GLU A 469 13.83 26.57 0.16
CA GLU A 469 14.61 25.84 1.15
C GLU A 469 13.75 24.77 1.85
N LEU A 470 12.51 25.06 2.22
CA LEU A 470 11.56 24.09 2.75
C LEU A 470 11.43 22.87 1.81
N ILE A 471 11.18 23.11 0.52
CA ILE A 471 11.03 22.07 -0.48
C ILE A 471 12.32 21.26 -0.63
N LYS A 472 13.48 21.93 -0.67
CA LYS A 472 14.79 21.30 -0.82
C LYS A 472 15.15 20.41 0.38
N TYR A 473 14.95 20.90 1.61
CA TYR A 473 15.26 20.14 2.84
C TYR A 473 14.39 18.90 2.98
N CYS A 474 13.10 19.03 2.70
CA CYS A 474 12.13 17.94 2.94
C CYS A 474 12.03 16.93 1.77
N ARG A 475 12.68 17.18 0.64
CA ARG A 475 12.56 16.39 -0.57
C ARG A 475 13.20 15.01 -0.40
N GLY A 476 12.36 13.99 -0.19
CA GLY A 476 12.80 12.61 -0.03
C GLY A 476 13.60 12.35 1.24
N ASN A 477 13.63 13.31 2.16
CA ASN A 477 14.26 13.19 3.46
C ASN A 477 13.24 13.55 4.55
N ALA A 478 13.16 12.73 5.58
CA ALA A 478 12.43 13.07 6.79
C ALA A 478 13.36 13.94 7.67
N VAL A 479 12.99 15.20 7.87
CA VAL A 479 13.76 16.19 8.62
C VAL A 479 12.98 16.57 9.86
N SER A 480 13.64 16.63 11.02
CA SER A 480 12.98 17.09 12.25
C SER A 480 12.60 18.57 12.13
N LEU A 481 11.48 18.96 12.75
CA LEU A 481 11.06 20.37 12.77
C LEU A 481 12.14 21.31 13.31
N GLY A 482 12.94 20.82 14.26
CA GLY A 482 14.04 21.59 14.83
C GLY A 482 15.18 21.83 13.85
N GLU A 483 15.63 20.80 13.13
CA GLU A 483 16.65 20.90 12.09
C GLU A 483 16.16 21.75 10.91
N LEU A 484 14.92 21.55 10.49
CA LEU A 484 14.31 22.32 9.42
C LEU A 484 14.25 23.81 9.75
N SER A 485 13.79 24.16 10.97
CA SER A 485 13.68 25.55 11.39
C SER A 485 15.03 26.23 11.54
N SER A 486 16.02 25.55 12.09
CA SER A 486 17.39 26.07 12.22
C SER A 486 18.11 26.17 10.87
N GLY A 487 17.78 25.30 9.92
CA GLY A 487 18.37 25.32 8.58
C GLY A 487 17.82 26.45 7.70
N ILE A 488 16.50 26.74 7.78
CA ILE A 488 15.88 27.80 6.99
C ILE A 488 16.10 29.18 7.61
N PHE A 489 16.06 29.29 8.95
CA PHE A 489 16.18 30.54 9.70
C PHE A 489 17.25 30.43 10.81
N PRO A 490 18.54 30.33 10.44
CA PRO A 490 19.62 30.18 11.41
C PRO A 490 19.81 31.42 12.31
N GLU A 491 19.31 32.58 11.87
CA GLU A 491 19.40 33.86 12.58
C GLU A 491 18.36 34.02 13.69
N LEU A 492 17.30 33.19 13.71
CA LEU A 492 16.23 33.30 14.68
C LEU A 492 16.46 32.45 15.94
N SER A 493 15.81 32.84 17.03
CA SER A 493 15.66 31.93 18.19
C SER A 493 14.87 30.67 17.77
N LYS A 494 15.11 29.55 18.47
CA LYS A 494 14.43 28.26 18.16
C LYS A 494 12.91 28.40 18.12
N GLU A 495 12.34 29.19 19.03
CA GLU A 495 10.88 29.39 19.08
C GLU A 495 10.38 30.20 17.88
N ASN A 496 11.04 31.28 17.53
CA ASN A 496 10.69 32.10 16.38
C ASN A 496 10.91 31.36 15.06
N ALA A 497 11.99 30.59 14.91
CA ALA A 497 12.25 29.79 13.75
C ALA A 497 11.15 28.72 13.54
N LEU A 498 10.71 28.04 14.60
CA LEU A 498 9.57 27.11 14.55
C LEU A 498 8.27 27.80 14.16
N LYS A 499 8.01 29.01 14.66
CA LYS A 499 6.83 29.79 14.29
C LYS A 499 6.86 30.18 12.80
N ALA A 500 7.99 30.65 12.29
CA ALA A 500 8.15 30.99 10.87
C ALA A 500 7.95 29.76 9.96
N VAL A 501 8.55 28.62 10.31
CA VAL A 501 8.35 27.35 9.58
C VAL A 501 6.90 26.87 9.63
N SER A 502 6.19 27.08 10.74
CA SER A 502 4.77 26.71 10.84
C SER A 502 3.91 27.49 9.84
N VAL A 503 4.25 28.74 9.54
CA VAL A 503 3.57 29.53 8.50
C VAL A 503 3.85 28.94 7.11
N LEU A 504 5.10 28.56 6.82
CA LEU A 504 5.44 27.94 5.54
C LEU A 504 4.69 26.61 5.35
N LEU A 505 4.63 25.80 6.40
CA LEU A 505 3.94 24.49 6.38
C LEU A 505 2.41 24.62 6.26
N ALA A 506 1.83 25.73 6.72
CA ALA A 506 0.40 26.01 6.55
C ALA A 506 0.07 26.46 5.11
N ILE A 507 0.98 27.16 4.43
CA ILE A 507 0.78 27.72 3.09
C ILE A 507 1.17 26.72 1.99
N ALA A 508 2.33 26.07 2.09
CA ALA A 508 2.89 25.25 1.01
C ALA A 508 1.97 24.13 0.49
N PRO A 509 1.21 23.41 1.34
CA PRO A 509 0.27 22.37 0.86
C PRO A 509 -0.94 22.91 0.10
N LEU A 510 -1.20 24.22 0.16
CA LEU A 510 -2.30 24.87 -0.56
C LEU A 510 -1.98 25.15 -2.02
N ALA A 511 -0.70 25.04 -2.40
CA ALA A 511 -0.21 25.19 -3.76
C ALA A 511 -0.58 23.96 -4.61
N LYS A 512 -1.58 24.09 -5.49
CA LYS A 512 -2.09 22.99 -6.33
C LYS A 512 -2.22 23.44 -7.77
N ASN A 513 -1.83 22.58 -8.71
CA ASN A 513 -2.05 22.82 -10.12
C ASN A 513 -3.51 22.51 -10.55
N ALA A 514 -3.86 22.80 -11.80
CA ALA A 514 -5.19 22.54 -12.37
C ALA A 514 -5.62 21.05 -12.32
N LYS A 515 -4.67 20.12 -12.18
CA LYS A 515 -4.92 18.67 -12.04
C LYS A 515 -5.08 18.25 -10.57
N GLY A 516 -5.00 19.19 -9.62
CA GLY A 516 -5.06 18.90 -8.17
C GLY A 516 -3.76 18.39 -7.56
N SER A 517 -2.66 18.31 -8.31
CA SER A 517 -1.36 17.93 -7.75
C SER A 517 -0.83 19.03 -6.84
N VAL A 518 -0.35 18.65 -5.66
CA VAL A 518 0.19 19.55 -4.65
C VAL A 518 1.69 19.74 -4.88
N LEU A 519 2.18 20.98 -4.83
CA LEU A 519 3.60 21.30 -4.98
C LEU A 519 4.46 20.73 -3.83
N PHE A 520 3.97 20.88 -2.60
CA PHE A 520 4.61 20.40 -1.38
C PHE A 520 3.66 19.45 -0.63
N PRO A 521 3.54 18.20 -1.06
CA PRO A 521 2.74 17.20 -0.35
C PRO A 521 3.46 16.77 0.93
N ALA A 522 3.25 17.54 2.00
CA ALA A 522 3.87 17.29 3.29
C ALA A 522 3.31 16.03 3.95
N ARG A 523 4.20 15.20 4.48
CA ARG A 523 3.88 14.11 5.40
C ARG A 523 4.56 14.38 6.73
N MET A 524 3.77 14.35 7.79
CA MET A 524 4.30 14.44 9.15
C MET A 524 4.38 13.04 9.75
N HIS A 525 5.57 12.67 10.19
CA HIS A 525 5.83 11.45 10.92
C HIS A 525 5.85 11.77 12.41
N MET A 526 4.86 11.28 13.13
CA MET A 526 4.76 11.37 14.59
C MET A 526 5.03 9.98 15.16
N LEU A 527 6.13 9.85 15.88
CA LEU A 527 6.55 8.56 16.45
C LEU A 527 6.27 8.57 17.95
N PHE A 528 5.38 7.66 18.35
CA PHE A 528 5.05 7.41 19.74
C PHE A 528 5.37 5.96 20.09
N LYS A 529 5.92 5.73 21.27
CA LYS A 529 6.29 4.41 21.77
C LYS A 529 5.49 4.12 23.04
N GLY A 530 4.79 3.00 23.05
CA GLY A 530 4.19 2.48 24.28
C GLY A 530 5.27 1.97 25.24
N ILE A 531 5.04 2.08 26.53
CA ILE A 531 5.90 1.50 27.57
C ILE A 531 5.45 0.05 27.79
N SER A 532 6.37 -0.90 27.67
CA SER A 532 6.08 -2.33 27.90
C SER A 532 5.88 -2.68 29.39
N GLY A 533 6.28 -1.79 30.28
CA GLY A 533 6.14 -1.90 31.73
C GLY A 533 6.87 -0.75 32.43
N VAL A 534 6.45 -0.47 33.65
CA VAL A 534 7.12 0.50 34.54
C VAL A 534 7.55 -0.25 35.78
N TYR A 535 8.84 -0.16 36.11
CA TYR A 535 9.45 -0.79 37.28
C TYR A 535 9.84 0.29 38.26
N ALA A 536 9.41 0.17 39.52
CA ALA A 536 9.85 1.02 40.62
C ALA A 536 10.80 0.21 41.50
N CYS A 537 11.94 0.84 41.89
CA CYS A 537 12.78 0.28 42.94
C CYS A 537 12.09 0.53 44.29
N ALA A 538 11.84 -0.55 45.07
CA ALA A 538 11.22 -0.46 46.37
C ALA A 538 12.22 0.02 47.42
#